data_2d1868e502447fb2f7243bd9776d6185
#
_entry.id   2d1868e502447fb2f7243bd9776d6185
#
_cell.length_a   1.000
_cell.length_b   1.000
_cell.length_c   1.000
_cell.angle_alpha   90.00
_cell.angle_beta   90.00
_cell.angle_gamma   90.00
#
_symmetry.space_group_name_H-M   'P 1'
#
loop_
_entity.id
_entity.type
_entity.pdbx_description
1 polymer ?
#
loop_
_entity_poly.entity_id
_entity_poly.type
_entity_poly.pdbx_seq_one_letter_code
_entity_poly.pdbx_strand_id
1 'polypeptide(L)'
;MRVTVKDLKKYPWILRPFFWNQKRKYGEVLIPGLLWARIPKIFASVALLYGALDRKSSPINPELRSLVTVRVSQINWCTFCVDINSATFAKRSGSLDKVEQLEQWKDSDLFNEKEKVMLEYTEAVTYSDQQVTDELVHRLKQYFDDDGVVELTGLIAFQNLSSKFNSALDVPAQGFCKLPNNQFNNPT
;
A
#
# COMPACT_ATOMS: atom_id res chain seq x y z
N MET A 1 -19.05 -4.08 -2.24
CA MET A 1 -18.36 -4.91 -1.23
C MET A 1 -19.00 -6.29 -1.17
N ARG A 2 -18.21 -7.37 -1.29
CA ARG A 2 -18.69 -8.77 -1.40
C ARG A 2 -18.89 -9.46 -0.05
N VAL A 3 -18.31 -8.94 1.02
CA VAL A 3 -18.45 -9.47 2.39
C VAL A 3 -18.80 -8.32 3.33
N THR A 4 -19.88 -8.46 4.11
CA THR A 4 -20.31 -7.43 5.06
C THR A 4 -19.41 -7.39 6.29
N VAL A 5 -19.12 -6.20 6.82
CA VAL A 5 -18.49 -6.05 8.13
C VAL A 5 -19.45 -6.40 9.25
N LYS A 6 -18.94 -6.89 10.37
CA LYS A 6 -19.74 -7.11 11.59
C LYS A 6 -19.93 -5.80 12.33
N ASP A 7 -20.97 -5.71 13.15
CA ASP A 7 -21.06 -4.67 14.19
C ASP A 7 -19.81 -4.71 15.09
N LEU A 8 -19.29 -3.56 15.47
CA LEU A 8 -18.10 -3.45 16.31
C LEU A 8 -18.22 -4.21 17.64
N LYS A 9 -19.44 -4.31 18.18
CA LYS A 9 -19.71 -5.06 19.42
C LYS A 9 -19.51 -6.58 19.27
N LYS A 10 -19.56 -7.10 18.03
CA LYS A 10 -19.40 -8.54 17.74
C LYS A 10 -17.95 -8.98 17.55
N TYR A 11 -17.00 -8.04 17.62
CA TYR A 11 -15.57 -8.37 17.61
C TYR A 11 -15.05 -8.61 19.02
N PRO A 12 -14.00 -9.45 19.18
CA PRO A 12 -13.37 -9.65 20.48
C PRO A 12 -12.96 -8.33 21.12
N TRP A 13 -13.21 -8.20 22.42
CA TRP A 13 -12.94 -6.96 23.15
C TRP A 13 -11.46 -6.52 23.10
N ILE A 14 -10.54 -7.48 22.96
CA ILE A 14 -9.10 -7.25 22.82
C ILE A 14 -8.74 -6.40 21.58
N LEU A 15 -9.60 -6.35 20.56
CA LEU A 15 -9.39 -5.55 19.34
C LEU A 15 -9.91 -4.10 19.48
N ARG A 16 -10.66 -3.77 20.54
CA ARG A 16 -11.22 -2.43 20.74
C ARG A 16 -10.18 -1.32 20.80
N PRO A 17 -9.01 -1.48 21.47
CA PRO A 17 -7.98 -0.45 21.48
C PRO A 17 -7.43 -0.15 20.06
N PHE A 18 -7.33 -1.19 19.23
CA PHE A 18 -6.91 -1.02 17.84
C PHE A 18 -7.93 -0.22 17.02
N PHE A 19 -9.22 -0.57 17.10
CA PHE A 19 -10.27 0.17 16.41
C PHE A 19 -10.40 1.61 16.92
N TRP A 20 -10.25 1.82 18.22
CA TRP A 20 -10.21 3.17 18.79
C TRP A 20 -9.05 3.98 18.24
N ASN A 21 -7.84 3.40 18.15
CA ASN A 21 -6.67 4.05 17.59
C ASN A 21 -6.88 4.39 16.09
N GLN A 22 -7.46 3.48 15.29
CA GLN A 22 -7.81 3.77 13.90
C GLN A 22 -8.78 4.95 13.81
N LYS A 23 -9.86 4.93 14.60
CA LYS A 23 -10.84 6.03 14.63
C LYS A 23 -10.18 7.36 15.01
N ARG A 24 -9.25 7.36 15.95
CA ARG A 24 -8.49 8.56 16.32
C ARG A 24 -7.57 9.05 15.21
N LYS A 25 -6.93 8.14 14.48
CA LYS A 25 -5.93 8.47 13.44
C LYS A 25 -6.58 8.88 12.11
N TYR A 26 -7.68 8.24 11.74
CA TYR A 26 -8.31 8.36 10.42
C TYR A 26 -9.73 8.96 10.46
N GLY A 27 -10.27 9.24 11.64
CA GLY A 27 -11.67 9.70 11.81
C GLY A 27 -12.67 8.55 11.88
N GLU A 28 -12.33 7.39 11.34
CA GLU A 28 -13.19 6.20 11.29
C GLU A 28 -12.37 4.90 11.40
N VAL A 29 -13.06 3.79 11.54
CA VAL A 29 -12.43 2.46 11.52
C VAL A 29 -12.30 2.00 10.08
N LEU A 30 -11.11 1.55 9.70
CA LEU A 30 -10.83 1.10 8.34
C LEU A 30 -11.57 -0.20 8.03
N ILE A 31 -12.31 -0.25 6.92
CA ILE A 31 -13.04 -1.44 6.48
C ILE A 31 -12.13 -2.67 6.36
N PRO A 32 -10.92 -2.61 5.78
CA PRO A 32 -10.00 -3.76 5.78
C PRO A 32 -9.68 -4.26 7.19
N GLY A 33 -9.48 -3.35 8.15
CA GLY A 33 -9.25 -3.73 9.55
C GLY A 33 -10.40 -4.56 10.12
N LEU A 34 -11.65 -4.19 9.82
CA LEU A 34 -12.84 -4.94 10.22
C LEU A 34 -12.94 -6.30 9.52
N LEU A 35 -12.59 -6.37 8.24
CA LEU A 35 -12.61 -7.62 7.48
C LEU A 35 -11.56 -8.62 7.98
N TRP A 36 -10.30 -8.19 8.15
CA TRP A 36 -9.25 -9.03 8.74
C TRP A 36 -9.59 -9.48 10.16
N ALA A 37 -10.18 -8.60 10.97
CA ALA A 37 -10.58 -8.88 12.35
C ALA A 37 -11.69 -9.93 12.49
N ARG A 38 -12.36 -10.32 11.40
CA ARG A 38 -13.29 -11.49 11.40
C ARG A 38 -12.57 -12.77 11.79
N ILE A 39 -11.25 -12.84 11.55
CA ILE A 39 -10.36 -13.94 11.95
C ILE A 39 -9.23 -13.32 12.79
N PRO A 40 -9.38 -13.22 14.13
CA PRO A 40 -8.46 -12.46 14.98
C PRO A 40 -6.99 -12.88 14.88
N LYS A 41 -6.70 -14.16 14.64
CA LYS A 41 -5.32 -14.65 14.47
C LYS A 41 -4.67 -14.07 13.22
N ILE A 42 -5.37 -14.07 12.08
CA ILE A 42 -4.87 -13.49 10.83
C ILE A 42 -4.71 -11.97 10.99
N PHE A 43 -5.70 -11.31 11.60
CA PHE A 43 -5.62 -9.89 11.89
C PHE A 43 -4.36 -9.51 12.67
N ALA A 44 -4.06 -10.26 13.75
CA ALA A 44 -2.87 -10.00 14.56
C ALA A 44 -1.57 -10.16 13.76
N SER A 45 -1.46 -11.19 12.92
CA SER A 45 -0.29 -11.42 12.07
C SER A 45 -0.11 -10.32 11.03
N VAL A 46 -1.20 -9.91 10.37
CA VAL A 46 -1.18 -8.82 9.39
C VAL A 46 -0.82 -7.48 10.05
N ALA A 47 -1.39 -7.18 11.22
CA ALA A 47 -1.12 -5.95 11.95
C ALA A 47 0.35 -5.88 12.42
N LEU A 48 0.91 -7.02 12.89
CA LEU A 48 2.30 -7.11 13.30
C LEU A 48 3.25 -6.90 12.11
N LEU A 49 3.00 -7.56 10.98
CA LEU A 49 3.80 -7.42 9.76
C LEU A 49 3.74 -5.99 9.23
N TYR A 50 2.55 -5.38 9.18
CA TYR A 50 2.40 -3.98 8.81
C TYR A 50 3.24 -3.06 9.70
N GLY A 51 3.17 -3.25 11.02
CA GLY A 51 3.94 -2.46 11.98
C GLY A 51 5.45 -2.63 11.81
N ALA A 52 5.91 -3.84 11.46
CA ALA A 52 7.32 -4.10 11.18
C ALA A 52 7.81 -3.38 9.91
N LEU A 53 7.00 -3.38 8.85
CA LEU A 53 7.35 -2.73 7.58
C LEU A 53 7.24 -1.19 7.62
N ASP A 54 6.33 -0.63 8.44
CA ASP A 54 6.16 0.85 8.55
C ASP A 54 6.92 1.45 9.76
N ARG A 55 7.93 0.75 10.29
CA ARG A 55 8.74 1.24 11.40
C ARG A 55 9.59 2.46 11.00
N LYS A 56 9.91 3.30 12.00
CA LYS A 56 10.74 4.49 11.78
C LYS A 56 12.20 4.17 11.40
N SER A 57 12.72 3.03 11.86
CA SER A 57 14.08 2.57 11.61
C SER A 57 14.25 1.83 10.28
N SER A 58 13.26 1.84 9.40
CA SER A 58 13.37 1.26 8.07
C SER A 58 14.46 1.94 7.24
N PRO A 59 15.31 1.20 6.49
CA PRO A 59 16.28 1.78 5.57
C PRO A 59 15.61 2.46 4.37
N ILE A 60 14.33 2.19 4.12
CA ILE A 60 13.58 2.80 3.03
C ILE A 60 12.87 4.06 3.55
N ASN A 61 13.15 5.19 2.91
CA ASN A 61 12.50 6.46 3.22
C ASN A 61 10.96 6.31 3.24
N PRO A 62 10.24 6.91 4.22
CA PRO A 62 8.78 6.83 4.32
C PRO A 62 8.02 7.28 3.07
N GLU A 63 8.54 8.29 2.35
CA GLU A 63 7.96 8.75 1.09
C GLU A 63 8.05 7.67 0.00
N LEU A 64 9.24 7.08 -0.18
CA LEU A 64 9.46 5.98 -1.13
C LEU A 64 8.57 4.77 -0.80
N ARG A 65 8.41 4.41 0.48
CA ARG A 65 7.49 3.34 0.89
C ARG A 65 6.05 3.63 0.46
N SER A 66 5.60 4.89 0.63
CA SER A 66 4.25 5.27 0.19
C SER A 66 4.10 5.20 -1.33
N LEU A 67 5.11 5.64 -2.07
CA LEU A 67 5.09 5.58 -3.54
C LEU A 67 4.96 4.15 -4.05
N VAL A 68 5.75 3.22 -3.49
CA VAL A 68 5.66 1.77 -3.79
C VAL A 68 4.27 1.23 -3.48
N THR A 69 3.73 1.54 -2.30
CA THR A 69 2.41 1.00 -1.91
C THR A 69 1.27 1.55 -2.76
N VAL A 70 1.35 2.82 -3.22
CA VAL A 70 0.39 3.36 -4.19
C VAL A 70 0.49 2.60 -5.51
N ARG A 71 1.71 2.40 -6.06
CA ARG A 71 1.88 1.73 -7.35
C ARG A 71 1.36 0.30 -7.34
N VAL A 72 1.71 -0.50 -6.32
CA VAL A 72 1.17 -1.86 -6.14
C VAL A 72 -0.36 -1.85 -6.05
N SER A 73 -0.93 -0.84 -5.38
CA SER A 73 -2.38 -0.71 -5.23
C SER A 73 -3.08 -0.41 -6.54
N GLN A 74 -2.50 0.44 -7.41
CA GLN A 74 -2.98 0.72 -8.76
C GLN A 74 -3.01 -0.55 -9.60
N ILE A 75 -1.88 -1.27 -9.68
CA ILE A 75 -1.75 -2.51 -10.44
C ILE A 75 -2.77 -3.57 -10.00
N ASN A 76 -3.06 -3.66 -8.71
CA ASN A 76 -3.99 -4.64 -8.14
C ASN A 76 -5.45 -4.14 -8.07
N TRP A 77 -5.78 -3.02 -8.69
CA TRP A 77 -7.14 -2.46 -8.75
C TRP A 77 -7.81 -2.27 -7.38
N CYS A 78 -7.02 -1.92 -6.35
CA CYS A 78 -7.52 -1.71 -5.00
C CYS A 78 -7.86 -0.25 -4.74
N THR A 79 -9.11 0.15 -4.98
CA THR A 79 -9.57 1.54 -4.80
C THR A 79 -9.36 2.06 -3.37
N PHE A 80 -9.65 1.23 -2.35
CA PHE A 80 -9.36 1.56 -0.96
C PHE A 80 -7.86 1.79 -0.72
N CYS A 81 -7.01 0.90 -1.26
CA CYS A 81 -5.57 0.98 -1.03
C CYS A 81 -4.97 2.19 -1.74
N VAL A 82 -5.43 2.52 -2.95
CA VAL A 82 -5.02 3.75 -3.65
C VAL A 82 -5.40 4.96 -2.82
N ASP A 83 -6.64 5.05 -2.35
CA ASP A 83 -7.15 6.16 -1.55
C ASP A 83 -6.28 6.43 -0.29
N ILE A 84 -6.11 5.43 0.58
CA ILE A 84 -5.39 5.59 1.84
C ILE A 84 -3.87 5.77 1.66
N ASN A 85 -3.27 5.06 0.67
CA ASN A 85 -1.83 5.16 0.42
C ASN A 85 -1.47 6.49 -0.25
N SER A 86 -2.31 7.01 -1.16
CA SER A 86 -2.14 8.34 -1.75
C SER A 86 -2.26 9.45 -0.70
N ALA A 87 -3.24 9.37 0.20
CA ALA A 87 -3.35 10.29 1.33
C ALA A 87 -2.11 10.22 2.26
N THR A 88 -1.56 9.02 2.45
CA THR A 88 -0.34 8.83 3.24
C THR A 88 0.88 9.40 2.52
N PHE A 89 0.98 9.22 1.21
CA PHE A 89 2.03 9.84 0.38
C PHE A 89 1.97 11.35 0.48
N ALA A 90 0.80 11.97 0.23
CA ALA A 90 0.61 13.41 0.32
C ALA A 90 1.02 13.98 1.68
N LYS A 91 0.71 13.27 2.77
CA LYS A 91 1.12 13.67 4.11
C LYS A 91 2.65 13.61 4.32
N ARG A 92 3.35 12.72 3.62
CA ARG A 92 4.81 12.51 3.75
C ARG A 92 5.61 13.41 2.83
N SER A 93 5.15 13.64 1.61
CA SER A 93 5.82 14.43 0.56
C SER A 93 5.38 15.89 0.49
N GLY A 94 4.19 16.21 1.00
CA GLY A 94 3.56 17.54 0.89
C GLY A 94 2.83 17.77 -0.44
N SER A 95 2.83 16.84 -1.38
CA SER A 95 2.19 16.96 -2.70
C SER A 95 1.58 15.63 -3.16
N LEU A 96 0.70 15.69 -4.16
CA LEU A 96 0.13 14.54 -4.89
C LEU A 96 0.69 14.41 -6.32
N ASP A 97 1.53 15.32 -6.79
CA ASP A 97 1.99 15.40 -8.19
C ASP A 97 2.56 14.07 -8.68
N LYS A 98 3.41 13.43 -7.86
CA LYS A 98 3.96 12.09 -8.21
C LYS A 98 2.88 11.00 -8.26
N VAL A 99 1.86 11.07 -7.42
CA VAL A 99 0.76 10.08 -7.45
C VAL A 99 -0.07 10.22 -8.72
N GLU A 100 -0.32 11.45 -9.17
CA GLU A 100 -1.06 11.75 -10.40
C GLU A 100 -0.31 11.27 -11.66
N GLN A 101 1.03 11.30 -11.63
CA GLN A 101 1.90 10.87 -12.73
C GLN A 101 2.40 9.42 -12.59
N LEU A 102 1.98 8.69 -11.54
CA LEU A 102 2.59 7.41 -11.18
C LEU A 102 2.32 6.29 -12.19
N GLU A 103 1.24 6.35 -12.95
CA GLU A 103 0.97 5.39 -14.03
C GLU A 103 1.88 5.61 -15.24
N GLN A 104 2.39 6.82 -15.41
CA GLN A 104 3.26 7.25 -16.49
C GLN A 104 4.68 7.59 -15.98
N TRP A 105 5.08 7.00 -14.87
CA TRP A 105 6.33 7.33 -14.18
C TRP A 105 7.58 7.23 -15.06
N LYS A 106 7.57 6.33 -16.06
CA LYS A 106 8.71 6.12 -16.98
C LYS A 106 9.05 7.37 -17.77
N ASP A 107 8.03 8.06 -18.26
CA ASP A 107 8.13 9.22 -19.14
C ASP A 107 8.05 10.55 -18.37
N SER A 108 7.87 10.51 -17.06
CA SER A 108 7.75 11.71 -16.22
C SER A 108 9.10 12.14 -15.65
N ASP A 109 9.38 13.45 -15.73
CA ASP A 109 10.56 14.07 -15.12
C ASP A 109 10.44 14.27 -13.60
N LEU A 110 9.28 13.98 -13.02
CA LEU A 110 9.07 14.09 -11.57
C LEU A 110 9.80 13.00 -10.77
N PHE A 111 10.18 11.90 -11.43
CA PHE A 111 10.82 10.76 -10.77
C PHE A 111 12.33 10.75 -11.09
N ASN A 112 13.14 10.72 -10.04
CA ASN A 112 14.58 10.55 -10.18
C ASN A 112 14.95 9.08 -10.49
N GLU A 113 16.20 8.82 -10.87
CA GLU A 113 16.67 7.48 -11.27
C GLU A 113 16.48 6.41 -10.19
N LYS A 114 16.70 6.75 -8.92
CA LYS A 114 16.44 5.84 -7.79
C LYS A 114 14.96 5.43 -7.74
N GLU A 115 14.06 6.38 -7.90
CA GLU A 115 12.62 6.14 -7.89
C GLU A 115 12.18 5.33 -9.10
N LYS A 116 12.75 5.62 -10.28
CA LYS A 116 12.44 4.88 -11.51
C LYS A 116 12.87 3.42 -11.41
N VAL A 117 14.08 3.13 -10.97
CA VAL A 117 14.54 1.74 -10.77
C VAL A 117 13.72 1.01 -9.71
N MET A 118 13.37 1.70 -8.61
CA MET A 118 12.51 1.14 -7.57
C MET A 118 11.10 0.83 -8.07
N LEU A 119 10.51 1.70 -8.90
CA LEU A 119 9.19 1.48 -9.49
C LEU A 119 9.20 0.34 -10.51
N GLU A 120 10.26 0.25 -11.34
CA GLU A 120 10.46 -0.87 -12.26
C GLU A 120 10.53 -2.20 -11.50
N TYR A 121 11.31 -2.25 -10.42
CA TYR A 121 11.37 -3.41 -9.55
C TYR A 121 10.01 -3.73 -8.90
N THR A 122 9.28 -2.70 -8.46
CA THR A 122 7.94 -2.83 -7.90
C THR A 122 6.96 -3.46 -8.88
N GLU A 123 6.99 -3.03 -10.15
CA GLU A 123 6.17 -3.58 -11.22
C GLU A 123 6.54 -5.04 -11.50
N ALA A 124 7.84 -5.34 -11.67
CA ALA A 124 8.32 -6.69 -11.94
C ALA A 124 7.94 -7.71 -10.84
N VAL A 125 7.94 -7.29 -9.57
CA VAL A 125 7.48 -8.15 -8.45
C VAL A 125 5.96 -8.27 -8.39
N THR A 126 5.22 -7.30 -8.92
CA THR A 126 3.75 -7.24 -8.77
C THR A 126 3.01 -7.91 -9.92
N TYR A 127 3.45 -7.72 -11.17
CA TYR A 127 2.87 -8.35 -12.34
C TYR A 127 3.23 -9.83 -12.40
N SER A 128 2.24 -10.68 -12.71
CA SER A 128 2.43 -12.14 -12.77
C SER A 128 3.12 -12.62 -14.05
N ASP A 129 3.16 -11.79 -15.08
CA ASP A 129 3.77 -12.04 -16.39
C ASP A 129 5.15 -11.38 -16.55
N GLN A 130 5.65 -10.73 -15.50
CA GLN A 130 6.99 -10.15 -15.47
C GLN A 130 7.92 -10.93 -14.53
N GLN A 131 9.21 -10.87 -14.82
CA GLN A 131 10.24 -11.48 -14.00
C GLN A 131 11.25 -10.44 -13.53
N VAL A 132 11.69 -10.58 -12.30
CA VAL A 132 12.80 -9.82 -11.75
C VAL A 132 14.10 -10.39 -12.36
N THR A 133 14.82 -9.56 -13.11
CA THR A 133 16.10 -9.94 -13.72
C THR A 133 17.29 -9.59 -12.82
N ASP A 134 18.41 -10.30 -12.99
CA ASP A 134 19.64 -9.99 -12.24
C ASP A 134 20.14 -8.58 -12.56
N GLU A 135 19.97 -8.10 -13.81
CA GLU A 135 20.32 -6.73 -14.20
C GLU A 135 19.51 -5.69 -13.43
N LEU A 136 18.19 -5.90 -13.29
CA LEU A 136 17.32 -5.00 -12.54
C LEU A 136 17.75 -4.95 -11.06
N VAL A 137 18.04 -6.10 -10.47
CA VAL A 137 18.57 -6.19 -9.09
C VAL A 137 19.92 -5.49 -8.98
N HIS A 138 20.81 -5.65 -9.95
CA HIS A 138 22.10 -4.95 -9.95
C HIS A 138 21.93 -3.42 -9.97
N ARG A 139 21.02 -2.88 -10.80
CA ARG A 139 20.70 -1.44 -10.81
C ARG A 139 20.07 -0.98 -9.48
N LEU A 140 19.18 -1.80 -8.90
CA LEU A 140 18.55 -1.51 -7.62
C LEU A 140 19.59 -1.43 -6.49
N LYS A 141 20.59 -2.32 -6.49
CA LYS A 141 21.69 -2.37 -5.52
C LYS A 141 22.65 -1.17 -5.58
N GLN A 142 22.56 -0.33 -6.58
CA GLN A 142 23.27 0.95 -6.59
C GLN A 142 22.68 1.96 -5.58
N TYR A 143 21.43 1.75 -5.15
CA TYR A 143 20.70 2.64 -4.25
C TYR A 143 20.32 2.00 -2.91
N PHE A 144 20.31 0.66 -2.84
CA PHE A 144 19.91 -0.10 -1.66
C PHE A 144 20.91 -1.23 -1.42
N ASP A 145 21.28 -1.44 -0.18
CA ASP A 145 22.01 -2.65 0.25
C ASP A 145 21.09 -3.89 0.27
N ASP A 146 21.64 -5.05 0.60
CA ASP A 146 20.87 -6.30 0.61
C ASP A 146 19.69 -6.26 1.58
N ASP A 147 19.85 -5.64 2.74
CA ASP A 147 18.77 -5.46 3.72
C ASP A 147 17.66 -4.55 3.16
N GLY A 148 18.03 -3.47 2.47
CA GLY A 148 17.10 -2.59 1.79
C GLY A 148 16.34 -3.27 0.67
N VAL A 149 16.99 -4.13 -0.13
CA VAL A 149 16.34 -4.91 -1.18
C VAL A 149 15.36 -5.93 -0.57
N VAL A 150 15.75 -6.63 0.49
CA VAL A 150 14.88 -7.58 1.20
C VAL A 150 13.67 -6.88 1.78
N GLU A 151 13.86 -5.72 2.41
CA GLU A 151 12.76 -4.95 3.00
C GLU A 151 11.82 -4.38 1.94
N LEU A 152 12.36 -3.86 0.83
CA LEU A 152 11.56 -3.39 -0.31
C LEU A 152 10.71 -4.53 -0.88
N THR A 153 11.33 -5.71 -1.09
CA THR A 153 10.62 -6.90 -1.57
C THR A 153 9.50 -7.31 -0.61
N GLY A 154 9.80 -7.32 0.69
CA GLY A 154 8.81 -7.60 1.73
C GLY A 154 7.66 -6.61 1.75
N LEU A 155 7.94 -5.31 1.57
CA LEU A 155 6.92 -4.26 1.47
C LEU A 155 6.01 -4.47 0.24
N ILE A 156 6.59 -4.74 -0.93
CA ILE A 156 5.84 -5.01 -2.17
C ILE A 156 4.96 -6.25 -2.00
N ALA A 157 5.53 -7.35 -1.47
CA ALA A 157 4.80 -8.59 -1.25
C ALA A 157 3.63 -8.40 -0.25
N PHE A 158 3.86 -7.67 0.83
CA PHE A 158 2.80 -7.33 1.78
C PHE A 158 1.71 -6.47 1.16
N GLN A 159 2.08 -5.46 0.35
CA GLN A 159 1.10 -4.62 -0.31
C GLN A 159 0.31 -5.40 -1.37
N ASN A 160 0.93 -6.36 -2.07
CA ASN A 160 0.23 -7.31 -2.94
C ASN A 160 -0.79 -8.15 -2.16
N LEU A 161 -0.42 -8.70 -1.01
CA LEU A 161 -1.33 -9.43 -0.14
C LEU A 161 -2.52 -8.55 0.28
N SER A 162 -2.25 -7.34 0.75
CA SER A 162 -3.28 -6.41 1.24
C SER A 162 -4.21 -5.93 0.12
N SER A 163 -3.64 -5.49 -1.01
CA SER A 163 -4.43 -4.95 -2.12
C SER A 163 -5.24 -6.02 -2.84
N LYS A 164 -4.70 -7.21 -3.07
CA LYS A 164 -5.43 -8.34 -3.65
C LYS A 164 -6.56 -8.82 -2.73
N PHE A 165 -6.34 -8.86 -1.42
CA PHE A 165 -7.39 -9.15 -0.45
C PHE A 165 -8.54 -8.13 -0.55
N ASN A 166 -8.22 -6.83 -0.52
CA ASN A 166 -9.23 -5.78 -0.56
C ASN A 166 -9.96 -5.73 -1.92
N SER A 167 -9.24 -5.87 -3.03
CA SER A 167 -9.81 -5.91 -4.37
C SER A 167 -10.72 -7.13 -4.56
N ALA A 168 -10.28 -8.32 -4.11
CA ALA A 168 -11.08 -9.54 -4.16
C ALA A 168 -12.40 -9.43 -3.37
N LEU A 169 -12.42 -8.65 -2.29
CA LEU A 169 -13.61 -8.41 -1.47
C LEU A 169 -14.38 -7.14 -1.86
N ASP A 170 -13.92 -6.44 -2.91
CA ASP A 170 -14.50 -5.22 -3.43
C ASP A 170 -14.67 -4.16 -2.33
N VAL A 171 -13.56 -3.86 -1.63
CA VAL A 171 -13.54 -2.86 -0.56
C VAL A 171 -13.52 -1.47 -1.17
N PRO A 172 -14.53 -0.62 -0.91
CA PRO A 172 -14.61 0.72 -1.49
C PRO A 172 -13.58 1.67 -0.87
N ALA A 173 -13.21 2.72 -1.60
CA ALA A 173 -12.52 3.88 -1.04
C ALA A 173 -13.32 4.49 0.13
N GLN A 174 -12.62 5.05 1.11
CA GLN A 174 -13.23 5.75 2.26
C GLN A 174 -13.02 7.28 2.21
N GLY A 175 -12.43 7.81 1.12
CA GLY A 175 -12.32 9.24 0.87
C GLY A 175 -11.21 9.93 1.66
N PHE A 176 -10.11 9.23 1.92
CA PHE A 176 -8.93 9.80 2.61
C PHE A 176 -8.13 10.73 1.71
N CYS A 177 -8.05 10.42 0.42
CA CYS A 177 -7.35 11.23 -0.58
C CYS A 177 -8.36 12.02 -1.42
N LYS A 178 -8.17 13.34 -1.47
CA LYS A 178 -8.95 14.22 -2.32
C LYS A 178 -8.19 14.49 -3.63
N LEU A 179 -8.03 13.47 -4.46
CA LEU A 179 -7.55 13.65 -5.82
C LEU A 179 -8.61 14.36 -6.65
N PRO A 180 -8.23 15.35 -7.49
CA PRO A 180 -9.18 16.11 -8.32
C PRO A 180 -9.93 15.24 -9.35
N ASN A 181 -9.36 14.11 -9.74
CA ASN A 181 -9.95 13.17 -10.69
C ASN A 181 -9.96 11.75 -10.10
N ASN A 182 -11.14 11.25 -9.77
CA ASN A 182 -11.36 9.84 -9.47
C ASN A 182 -11.25 9.02 -10.78
N GLN A 183 -10.04 8.85 -11.32
CA GLN A 183 -9.79 8.05 -12.52
C GLN A 183 -9.89 6.52 -12.27
N PHE A 184 -10.17 6.12 -11.02
CA PHE A 184 -10.30 4.71 -10.64
C PHE A 184 -11.75 4.22 -10.64
N ASN A 185 -12.57 4.69 -11.58
CA ASN A 185 -13.83 4.02 -11.87
C ASN A 185 -13.51 2.69 -12.56
N ASN A 186 -13.84 1.57 -11.91
CA ASN A 186 -13.77 0.23 -12.46
C ASN A 186 -14.30 0.25 -13.91
N PRO A 187 -13.58 -0.31 -14.89
CA PRO A 187 -14.21 -0.71 -16.13
C PRO A 187 -15.26 -1.79 -15.78
N THR A 188 -16.49 -1.52 -16.14
CA THR A 188 -17.64 -2.44 -16.07
C THR A 188 -17.36 -3.73 -16.81
#